data_2665753bb19d7a82f0e602b822a6bed2
#
_entry.id   2665753bb19d7a82f0e602b822a6bed2
#
_cell.length_a   1.000
_cell.length_b   1.000
_cell.length_c   1.000
_cell.angle_alpha   90.00
_cell.angle_beta   90.00
_cell.angle_gamma   90.00
#
_symmetry.space_group_name_H-M   'P 1'
#
loop_
_entity.id
_entity.type
_entity.pdbx_description
1 polymer ?
#
loop_
_entity_poly.entity_id
_entity_poly.type
_entity_poly.pdbx_seq_one_letter_code
_entity_poly.pdbx_strand_id
1 'polypeptide(L)'
;MADIDKINDFIQSYLKKNKLSSITVVEIASHLDKQGLLKDREDRRGAPLRSLCRKGKIHCSSQPNCRNWIIKYDPNYELRSNPNDLESIIHGQQCATLQQDGTTIGQTLEKLNVPDDYSEESLIKCGFVGFRPIKKCRMDYAVFPKVPGVYIVLRRSKKRPEYLTIGSGGHFKDEDPNVSVTELSDNWVEGASVVYIGMTTTTLHKRLSAYMKFGEGRKIGHKGGRYIWQLADHEDLIVCWKEMPNGSPKEYETELILDFKNKHGNRRPFANLQD
;
A
#
# COMPACT_ATOMS: atom_id res chain seq x y z
N MET A 1 17.90 -6.59 -25.29
CA MET A 1 16.93 -7.65 -24.90
C MET A 1 17.03 -7.79 -23.39
N ALA A 2 15.93 -7.91 -22.64
CA ALA A 2 16.00 -8.04 -21.18
C ALA A 2 16.71 -9.35 -20.81
N ASP A 3 17.69 -9.29 -19.93
CA ASP A 3 18.42 -10.44 -19.42
C ASP A 3 17.57 -11.17 -18.38
N ILE A 4 17.03 -12.30 -18.75
CA ILE A 4 16.05 -13.03 -17.94
C ILE A 4 16.70 -13.63 -16.68
N ASP A 5 17.95 -14.08 -16.78
CA ASP A 5 18.66 -14.65 -15.64
C ASP A 5 18.97 -13.56 -14.60
N LYS A 6 19.44 -12.41 -15.02
CA LYS A 6 19.64 -11.24 -14.12
C LYS A 6 18.34 -10.78 -13.46
N ILE A 7 17.20 -10.81 -14.18
CA ILE A 7 15.90 -10.48 -13.62
C ILE A 7 15.50 -11.50 -12.53
N ASN A 8 15.63 -12.80 -12.81
CA ASN A 8 15.30 -13.84 -11.84
C ASN A 8 16.21 -13.78 -10.60
N ASP A 9 17.50 -13.63 -10.80
CA ASP A 9 18.49 -13.52 -9.74
C ASP A 9 18.22 -12.32 -8.84
N PHE A 10 17.90 -11.16 -9.44
CA PHE A 10 17.51 -9.98 -8.69
C PHE A 10 16.25 -10.21 -7.85
N ILE A 11 15.22 -10.81 -8.44
CA ILE A 11 13.95 -11.05 -7.73
C ILE A 11 14.16 -12.01 -6.55
N GLN A 12 14.87 -13.13 -6.75
CA GLN A 12 15.11 -14.08 -5.67
C GLN A 12 16.02 -13.52 -4.57
N SER A 13 17.05 -12.75 -4.95
CA SER A 13 17.90 -12.03 -4.01
C SER A 13 17.12 -10.98 -3.21
N TYR A 14 16.22 -10.25 -3.87
CA TYR A 14 15.34 -9.26 -3.22
C TYR A 14 14.42 -9.93 -2.20
N LEU A 15 13.78 -11.03 -2.56
CA LEU A 15 12.92 -11.81 -1.67
C LEU A 15 13.69 -12.32 -0.45
N LYS A 16 14.89 -12.89 -0.67
CA LYS A 16 15.78 -13.39 0.39
C LYS A 16 16.19 -12.26 1.35
N LYS A 17 16.71 -11.15 0.80
CA LYS A 17 17.20 -10.01 1.58
C LYS A 17 16.09 -9.38 2.46
N ASN A 18 14.88 -9.28 1.92
CA ASN A 18 13.74 -8.69 2.64
C ASN A 18 12.92 -9.71 3.43
N LYS A 19 13.37 -10.99 3.50
CA LYS A 19 12.67 -12.10 4.20
C LYS A 19 11.22 -12.28 3.76
N LEU A 20 10.94 -12.06 2.47
CA LEU A 20 9.61 -12.19 1.88
C LEU A 20 9.41 -13.60 1.31
N SER A 21 8.28 -14.23 1.62
CA SER A 21 7.91 -15.53 1.02
C SER A 21 7.38 -15.39 -0.41
N SER A 22 6.88 -14.20 -0.78
CA SER A 22 6.40 -13.88 -2.13
C SER A 22 6.28 -12.38 -2.34
N ILE A 23 6.20 -11.96 -3.60
CA ILE A 23 5.98 -10.57 -4.01
C ILE A 23 5.07 -10.53 -5.24
N THR A 24 4.28 -9.46 -5.39
CA THR A 24 3.49 -9.27 -6.60
C THR A 24 4.35 -8.72 -7.75
N VAL A 25 3.94 -9.02 -8.98
CA VAL A 25 4.63 -8.51 -10.18
C VAL A 25 4.65 -6.99 -10.25
N VAL A 26 3.61 -6.32 -9.73
CA VAL A 26 3.53 -4.85 -9.74
C VAL A 26 4.53 -4.24 -8.77
N GLU A 27 4.68 -4.82 -7.59
CA GLU A 27 5.62 -4.36 -6.56
C GLU A 27 7.06 -4.47 -7.04
N ILE A 28 7.47 -5.65 -7.52
CA ILE A 28 8.86 -5.87 -7.93
C ILE A 28 9.21 -5.17 -9.25
N ALA A 29 8.23 -4.89 -10.12
CA ALA A 29 8.49 -4.23 -11.40
C ALA A 29 9.12 -2.84 -11.24
N SER A 30 8.71 -2.08 -10.23
CA SER A 30 9.30 -0.76 -9.94
C SER A 30 10.77 -0.85 -9.50
N HIS A 31 11.13 -1.92 -8.79
CA HIS A 31 12.52 -2.16 -8.39
C HIS A 31 13.39 -2.60 -9.59
N LEU A 32 12.84 -3.43 -10.47
CA LEU A 32 13.53 -3.83 -11.71
C LEU A 32 13.77 -2.66 -12.65
N ASP A 33 12.83 -1.71 -12.72
CA ASP A 33 12.96 -0.48 -13.54
C ASP A 33 14.05 0.44 -12.96
N LYS A 34 14.05 0.68 -11.66
CA LYS A 34 15.08 1.46 -10.96
C LYS A 34 16.49 0.89 -11.15
N GLN A 35 16.61 -0.43 -11.27
CA GLN A 35 17.88 -1.12 -11.50
C GLN A 35 18.25 -1.24 -13.00
N GLY A 36 17.42 -0.71 -13.88
CA GLY A 36 17.65 -0.79 -15.32
C GLY A 36 17.53 -2.20 -15.91
N LEU A 37 17.04 -3.18 -15.14
CA LEU A 37 16.91 -4.58 -15.57
C LEU A 37 15.70 -4.82 -16.47
N LEU A 38 14.59 -4.13 -16.18
CA LEU A 38 13.37 -4.20 -16.98
C LEU A 38 12.59 -2.90 -16.88
N LYS A 39 12.58 -2.12 -17.95
CA LYS A 39 11.82 -0.87 -17.99
C LYS A 39 10.32 -1.13 -17.85
N ASP A 40 9.69 -0.51 -16.85
CA ASP A 40 8.26 -0.61 -16.63
C ASP A 40 7.47 0.43 -17.44
N ARG A 41 6.16 0.31 -17.51
CA ARG A 41 5.25 1.22 -18.21
C ARG A 41 4.49 2.06 -17.21
N GLU A 42 4.51 3.38 -17.38
CA GLU A 42 3.79 4.33 -16.52
C GLU A 42 2.27 4.15 -16.60
N ASP A 43 1.75 3.91 -17.81
CA ASP A 43 0.32 3.73 -18.08
C ASP A 43 -0.23 2.37 -17.60
N ARG A 44 0.66 1.35 -17.47
CA ARG A 44 0.27 0.00 -17.09
C ARG A 44 1.38 -0.73 -16.33
N ARG A 45 1.55 -0.38 -15.07
CA ARG A 45 2.63 -0.90 -14.22
C ARG A 45 2.67 -2.42 -14.16
N GLY A 46 3.87 -2.97 -14.20
CA GLY A 46 4.13 -4.40 -14.19
C GLY A 46 3.77 -5.12 -15.50
N ALA A 47 3.35 -4.41 -16.55
CA ALA A 47 2.95 -5.05 -17.81
C ALA A 47 4.09 -5.81 -18.50
N PRO A 48 5.33 -5.29 -18.58
CA PRO A 48 6.46 -6.03 -19.15
C PRO A 48 6.77 -7.31 -18.37
N LEU A 49 6.82 -7.23 -17.05
CA LEU A 49 7.11 -8.39 -16.20
C LEU A 49 5.98 -9.43 -16.24
N ARG A 50 4.69 -9.01 -16.25
CA ARG A 50 3.56 -9.93 -16.48
C ARG A 50 3.65 -10.66 -17.81
N SER A 51 4.16 -9.99 -18.86
CA SER A 51 4.38 -10.65 -20.15
C SER A 51 5.43 -11.76 -20.05
N LEU A 52 6.51 -11.54 -19.29
CA LEU A 52 7.53 -12.54 -19.03
C LEU A 52 6.98 -13.70 -18.18
N CYS A 53 6.16 -13.43 -17.16
CA CYS A 53 5.48 -14.46 -16.37
C CYS A 53 4.59 -15.36 -17.24
N ARG A 54 3.76 -14.76 -18.12
CA ARG A 54 2.91 -15.53 -19.06
C ARG A 54 3.70 -16.42 -20.00
N LYS A 55 4.93 -16.03 -20.36
CA LYS A 55 5.84 -16.82 -21.22
C LYS A 55 6.64 -17.85 -20.42
N GLY A 56 6.39 -18.02 -19.12
CA GLY A 56 7.11 -18.95 -18.26
C GLY A 56 8.60 -18.58 -18.06
N LYS A 57 8.97 -17.32 -18.26
CA LYS A 57 10.37 -16.86 -18.16
C LYS A 57 10.77 -16.45 -16.73
N ILE A 58 9.81 -16.23 -15.84
CA ILE A 58 10.08 -15.81 -14.46
C ILE A 58 9.91 -17.01 -13.53
N HIS A 59 10.99 -17.31 -12.81
CA HIS A 59 11.06 -18.43 -11.87
C HIS A 59 10.04 -18.29 -10.74
N CYS A 60 9.40 -19.39 -10.36
CA CYS A 60 8.38 -19.47 -9.31
C CYS A 60 7.22 -18.45 -9.43
N SER A 61 6.93 -17.97 -10.65
CA SER A 61 5.78 -17.11 -10.92
C SER A 61 4.49 -17.93 -11.08
N SER A 62 3.41 -17.48 -10.46
CA SER A 62 2.10 -18.11 -10.52
C SER A 62 0.97 -17.08 -10.48
N GLN A 63 -0.23 -17.48 -10.90
CA GLN A 63 -1.43 -16.64 -10.90
C GLN A 63 -2.57 -17.39 -10.19
N PRO A 64 -2.54 -17.49 -8.84
CA PRO A 64 -3.41 -18.39 -8.08
C PRO A 64 -4.91 -18.10 -8.25
N ASN A 65 -5.31 -16.85 -8.50
CA ASN A 65 -6.73 -16.43 -8.56
C ASN A 65 -7.10 -15.80 -9.90
N CYS A 66 -6.40 -16.13 -11.00
CA CYS A 66 -6.58 -15.54 -12.34
C CYS A 66 -6.53 -14.00 -12.39
N ARG A 67 -6.16 -13.33 -11.30
CA ARG A 67 -6.13 -11.86 -11.18
C ARG A 67 -4.72 -11.30 -11.12
N ASN A 68 -3.93 -11.68 -10.11
CA ASN A 68 -2.60 -11.12 -9.88
C ASN A 68 -1.50 -12.18 -10.03
N TRP A 69 -0.42 -11.82 -10.72
CA TRP A 69 0.79 -12.61 -10.76
C TRP A 69 1.59 -12.38 -9.49
N ILE A 70 1.97 -13.46 -8.84
CA ILE A 70 2.89 -13.50 -7.69
C ILE A 70 4.13 -14.33 -8.04
N ILE A 71 5.26 -13.92 -7.45
CA ILE A 71 6.54 -14.64 -7.56
C ILE A 71 6.89 -15.06 -6.14
N LYS A 72 7.11 -16.36 -5.94
CA LYS A 72 7.45 -16.95 -4.63
C LYS A 72 8.97 -17.03 -4.48
N TYR A 73 9.43 -16.90 -3.24
CA TYR A 73 10.81 -17.21 -2.89
C TYR A 73 11.05 -18.71 -2.99
N ASP A 74 12.16 -19.05 -3.60
CA ASP A 74 12.65 -20.43 -3.66
C ASP A 74 13.98 -20.52 -2.88
N PRO A 75 13.99 -21.20 -1.71
CA PRO A 75 15.20 -21.34 -0.90
C PRO A 75 16.31 -22.13 -1.60
N ASN A 76 15.97 -22.93 -2.63
CA ASN A 76 16.91 -23.74 -3.42
C ASN A 76 17.31 -23.06 -4.73
N TYR A 77 16.93 -21.80 -4.95
CA TYR A 77 17.29 -21.07 -6.16
C TYR A 77 18.79 -20.77 -6.19
N GLU A 78 19.46 -21.28 -7.21
CA GLU A 78 20.86 -20.96 -7.49
C GLU A 78 20.96 -19.76 -8.43
N LEU A 79 21.77 -18.77 -8.05
CA LEU A 79 22.03 -17.60 -8.89
C LEU A 79 22.75 -18.02 -10.17
N ARG A 80 22.28 -17.53 -11.30
CA ARG A 80 22.78 -17.89 -12.63
C ARG A 80 23.70 -16.84 -13.23
N SER A 81 23.64 -15.59 -12.71
CA SER A 81 24.51 -14.51 -13.10
C SER A 81 25.81 -14.54 -12.30
N ASN A 82 26.87 -13.97 -12.85
CA ASN A 82 28.16 -13.86 -12.14
C ASN A 82 27.98 -13.05 -10.85
N PRO A 83 28.44 -13.54 -9.66
CA PRO A 83 28.26 -12.84 -8.38
C PRO A 83 28.72 -11.38 -8.38
N ASN A 84 29.80 -11.06 -9.11
CA ASN A 84 30.34 -9.71 -9.22
C ASN A 84 29.42 -8.74 -9.98
N ASP A 85 28.56 -9.23 -10.89
CA ASP A 85 27.59 -8.43 -11.62
C ASP A 85 26.38 -8.07 -10.74
N LEU A 86 26.01 -8.96 -9.83
CA LEU A 86 24.87 -8.77 -8.92
C LEU A 86 25.21 -7.86 -7.73
N GLU A 87 26.42 -7.96 -7.17
CA GLU A 87 26.85 -7.06 -6.10
C GLU A 87 26.93 -5.60 -6.57
N SER A 88 27.36 -5.37 -7.81
CA SER A 88 27.34 -4.03 -8.42
C SER A 88 25.92 -3.48 -8.63
N ILE A 89 24.94 -4.34 -8.90
CA ILE A 89 23.53 -3.97 -9.07
C ILE A 89 22.85 -3.74 -7.70
N ILE A 90 23.18 -4.56 -6.70
CA ILE A 90 22.59 -4.48 -5.34
C ILE A 90 23.25 -3.36 -4.51
N HIS A 91 24.53 -3.03 -4.79
CA HIS A 91 25.34 -2.02 -4.08
C HIS A 91 25.58 -0.75 -4.89
N GLY A 92 25.02 -0.63 -6.10
CA GLY A 92 25.20 0.48 -7.04
C GLY A 92 24.67 1.84 -6.58
N GLN A 93 24.61 2.10 -5.28
CA GLN A 93 24.38 3.41 -4.68
C GLN A 93 25.51 3.84 -3.72
N GLN A 94 26.71 3.28 -3.84
CA GLN A 94 27.90 3.85 -3.18
C GLN A 94 29.08 3.84 -4.15
N CYS A 95 29.33 4.92 -4.78
CA CYS A 95 30.57 5.53 -5.20
C CYS A 95 30.49 6.17 -6.58
N ALA A 96 30.14 7.43 -6.63
CA ALA A 96 30.68 8.37 -7.61
C ALA A 96 31.22 9.54 -6.81
N THR A 97 32.46 9.39 -6.32
CA THR A 97 33.25 10.51 -5.85
C THR A 97 33.72 11.26 -7.08
N LEU A 98 33.12 12.41 -7.34
CA LEU A 98 33.76 13.47 -8.12
C LEU A 98 33.87 14.69 -7.22
N GLN A 99 35.13 15.09 -7.05
CA GLN A 99 35.56 16.28 -6.31
C GLN A 99 35.07 17.57 -7.02
N GLN A 100 34.81 18.58 -6.14
CA GLN A 100 34.72 20.03 -6.37
C GLN A 100 33.36 20.54 -6.95
N ASP A 101 32.46 21.00 -6.08
CA ASP A 101 32.35 22.35 -5.53
C ASP A 101 31.24 22.35 -4.48
N GLY A 102 31.48 23.05 -3.40
CA GLY A 102 30.67 23.01 -2.18
C GLY A 102 29.25 23.50 -2.33
N THR A 103 28.33 22.58 -2.41
CA THR A 103 26.99 22.73 -1.86
C THR A 103 26.45 21.31 -1.62
N THR A 104 26.63 20.83 -0.41
CA THR A 104 26.11 19.55 0.06
C THR A 104 24.59 19.65 0.17
N ILE A 105 23.86 19.24 -0.86
CA ILE A 105 22.47 18.82 -0.68
C ILE A 105 22.51 17.29 -0.49
N GLY A 106 22.79 16.88 0.73
CA GLY A 106 22.59 15.51 1.18
C GLY A 106 21.11 15.20 1.21
N GLN A 107 20.53 14.77 0.09
CA GLN A 107 19.30 14.00 0.14
C GLN A 107 19.66 12.60 0.63
N THR A 108 19.79 12.47 1.95
CA THR A 108 19.59 11.21 2.64
C THR A 108 18.21 10.73 2.21
N LEU A 109 18.11 9.57 1.55
CA LEU A 109 16.84 8.85 1.41
C LEU A 109 16.36 8.60 2.84
N GLU A 110 15.53 9.52 3.35
CA GLU A 110 14.88 9.33 4.64
C GLU A 110 14.12 8.02 4.53
N LYS A 111 14.56 7.03 5.30
CA LYS A 111 13.83 5.79 5.51
C LYS A 111 12.42 6.21 5.90
N LEU A 112 11.43 5.90 5.06
CA LEU A 112 10.04 6.26 5.31
C LEU A 112 9.70 5.80 6.74
N ASN A 113 9.36 6.76 7.60
CA ASN A 113 9.12 6.51 9.01
C ASN A 113 7.76 5.80 9.18
N VAL A 114 7.80 4.46 9.14
CA VAL A 114 6.65 3.58 9.32
C VAL A 114 6.45 3.36 10.83
N PRO A 115 5.20 3.36 11.35
CA PRO A 115 4.94 3.19 12.77
C PRO A 115 5.37 1.80 13.28
N ASP A 116 6.01 1.76 14.46
CA ASP A 116 6.43 0.51 15.11
C ASP A 116 5.24 -0.41 15.39
N ASP A 117 4.16 0.17 15.87
CA ASP A 117 2.82 -0.38 15.96
C ASP A 117 1.82 0.66 15.41
N TYR A 118 0.55 0.34 15.33
CA TYR A 118 -0.48 1.28 14.87
C TYR A 118 -1.23 1.94 16.03
N SER A 119 -0.57 2.10 17.19
CA SER A 119 -1.07 2.94 18.30
C SER A 119 -1.10 4.41 17.89
N GLU A 120 -1.95 5.20 18.54
CA GLU A 120 -2.01 6.64 18.27
C GLU A 120 -0.67 7.32 18.54
N GLU A 121 0.05 6.89 19.61
CA GLU A 121 1.35 7.44 19.96
C GLU A 121 2.40 7.16 18.86
N SER A 122 2.44 5.94 18.33
CA SER A 122 3.34 5.57 17.25
C SER A 122 3.02 6.33 15.96
N LEU A 123 1.74 6.46 15.63
CA LEU A 123 1.28 7.25 14.48
C LEU A 123 1.62 8.74 14.61
N ILE A 124 1.45 9.32 15.81
CA ILE A 124 1.84 10.72 16.08
C ILE A 124 3.34 10.91 15.88
N LYS A 125 4.19 9.99 16.36
CA LYS A 125 5.64 10.03 16.12
C LYS A 125 5.99 9.95 14.64
N CYS A 126 5.16 9.29 13.83
CA CYS A 126 5.28 9.24 12.37
C CYS A 126 4.71 10.47 11.66
N GLY A 127 4.20 11.47 12.39
CA GLY A 127 3.65 12.72 11.86
C GLY A 127 2.18 12.65 11.45
N PHE A 128 1.42 11.65 11.92
CA PHE A 128 -0.03 11.64 11.76
C PHE A 128 -0.68 12.59 12.76
N VAL A 129 -1.71 13.29 12.31
CA VAL A 129 -2.51 14.25 13.06
C VAL A 129 -4.00 14.00 12.83
N GLY A 130 -4.84 14.74 13.54
CA GLY A 130 -6.31 14.70 13.38
C GLY A 130 -6.97 13.83 14.45
N PHE A 131 -6.87 12.51 14.34
CA PHE A 131 -7.47 11.53 15.27
C PHE A 131 -8.91 11.86 15.66
N ARG A 132 -9.76 12.13 14.64
CA ARG A 132 -11.15 12.54 14.83
C ARG A 132 -12.12 11.42 14.51
N PRO A 133 -13.19 11.22 15.31
CA PRO A 133 -14.28 10.32 14.94
C PRO A 133 -14.94 10.74 13.63
N ILE A 134 -15.36 9.78 12.80
CA ILE A 134 -16.05 10.02 11.53
C ILE A 134 -17.23 10.97 11.72
N LYS A 135 -18.05 10.76 12.74
CA LYS A 135 -19.19 11.65 13.07
C LYS A 135 -18.77 13.11 13.24
N LYS A 136 -17.60 13.39 13.80
CA LYS A 136 -17.07 14.77 13.95
C LYS A 136 -16.50 15.30 12.63
N CYS A 137 -15.88 14.46 11.81
CA CYS A 137 -15.40 14.85 10.47
C CYS A 137 -16.56 15.23 9.53
N ARG A 138 -17.72 14.58 9.66
CA ARG A 138 -18.92 14.90 8.88
C ARG A 138 -19.52 16.26 9.23
N MET A 139 -19.34 16.73 10.45
CA MET A 139 -19.85 18.04 10.89
C MET A 139 -19.04 19.21 10.32
N ASP A 140 -17.75 18.98 10.02
CA ASP A 140 -16.86 20.02 9.52
C ASP A 140 -15.77 19.42 8.62
N TYR A 141 -15.91 19.57 7.32
CA TYR A 141 -14.92 19.12 6.34
C TYR A 141 -13.72 20.06 6.22
N ALA A 142 -13.79 21.28 6.76
CA ALA A 142 -12.69 22.24 6.70
C ALA A 142 -11.47 21.78 7.51
N VAL A 143 -11.65 20.81 8.41
CA VAL A 143 -10.56 20.20 9.19
C VAL A 143 -9.54 19.44 8.32
N PHE A 144 -9.93 19.01 7.11
CA PHE A 144 -9.04 18.28 6.24
C PHE A 144 -8.11 19.19 5.45
N PRO A 145 -6.80 18.92 5.42
CA PRO A 145 -5.82 19.76 4.74
C PRO A 145 -6.01 19.79 3.22
N LYS A 146 -5.66 20.92 2.59
CA LYS A 146 -5.70 21.11 1.14
C LYS A 146 -4.39 20.73 0.45
N VAL A 147 -3.71 19.71 0.97
CA VAL A 147 -2.43 19.18 0.44
C VAL A 147 -2.53 17.67 0.21
N PRO A 148 -1.64 17.08 -0.60
CA PRO A 148 -1.53 15.63 -0.74
C PRO A 148 -1.18 14.96 0.60
N GLY A 149 -1.49 13.66 0.72
CA GLY A 149 -1.11 12.91 1.91
C GLY A 149 -1.73 11.53 2.00
N VAL A 150 -1.46 10.90 3.14
CA VAL A 150 -1.96 9.57 3.51
C VAL A 150 -2.90 9.69 4.70
N TYR A 151 -3.87 8.82 4.79
CA TYR A 151 -4.80 8.77 5.93
C TYR A 151 -5.06 7.33 6.35
N ILE A 152 -5.35 7.17 7.63
CA ILE A 152 -5.63 5.88 8.25
C ILE A 152 -6.97 5.99 8.97
N VAL A 153 -7.76 4.93 8.90
CA VAL A 153 -8.99 4.76 9.67
C VAL A 153 -8.72 3.69 10.73
N LEU A 154 -8.95 4.07 11.99
CA LEU A 154 -8.71 3.22 13.16
C LEU A 154 -10.04 2.87 13.84
N ARG A 155 -10.12 1.66 14.35
CA ARG A 155 -11.18 1.20 15.25
C ARG A 155 -10.59 1.00 16.65
N ARG A 156 -11.02 1.82 17.61
CA ARG A 156 -10.55 1.73 19.02
C ARG A 156 -11.20 0.60 19.79
N SER A 157 -12.42 0.19 19.40
CA SER A 157 -13.15 -0.88 20.07
C SER A 157 -12.40 -2.20 19.97
N LYS A 158 -12.19 -2.88 21.11
CA LYS A 158 -11.65 -4.24 21.19
C LYS A 158 -12.73 -5.31 21.08
N LYS A 159 -14.01 -4.93 21.07
CA LYS A 159 -15.11 -5.87 20.89
C LYS A 159 -15.13 -6.41 19.47
N ARG A 160 -15.63 -7.63 19.31
CA ARG A 160 -15.89 -8.20 17.98
C ARG A 160 -16.74 -7.23 17.15
N PRO A 161 -16.42 -7.01 15.87
CA PRO A 161 -17.22 -6.11 15.03
C PRO A 161 -18.63 -6.67 14.79
N GLU A 162 -19.59 -5.77 14.76
CA GLU A 162 -20.96 -6.07 14.30
C GLU A 162 -21.10 -5.50 12.88
N TYR A 163 -21.66 -6.30 11.97
CA TYR A 163 -21.81 -5.95 10.57
C TYR A 163 -23.27 -5.68 10.22
N LEU A 164 -23.49 -4.60 9.48
CA LEU A 164 -24.78 -4.26 8.91
C LEU A 164 -24.97 -5.01 7.58
N THR A 165 -26.12 -5.61 7.37
CA THR A 165 -26.48 -6.20 6.08
C THR A 165 -26.55 -5.12 5.00
N ILE A 166 -27.10 -3.94 5.36
CA ILE A 166 -27.13 -2.75 4.52
C ILE A 166 -26.40 -1.64 5.28
N GLY A 167 -25.29 -1.19 4.73
CA GLY A 167 -24.48 -0.11 5.27
C GLY A 167 -24.96 1.27 4.81
N SER A 168 -24.24 2.31 5.27
CA SER A 168 -24.56 3.71 4.94
C SER A 168 -23.92 4.21 3.63
N GLY A 169 -23.17 3.36 2.90
CA GLY A 169 -22.45 3.75 1.66
C GLY A 169 -23.40 4.12 0.51
N GLY A 170 -23.01 5.12 -0.28
CA GLY A 170 -23.80 5.61 -1.41
C GLY A 170 -23.74 4.70 -2.65
N HIS A 171 -24.85 4.59 -3.36
CA HIS A 171 -24.96 3.88 -4.65
C HIS A 171 -24.43 4.76 -5.79
N PHE A 172 -23.15 4.59 -6.15
CA PHE A 172 -22.54 5.32 -7.26
C PHE A 172 -22.70 4.51 -8.56
N LYS A 173 -23.24 5.15 -9.61
CA LYS A 173 -23.57 4.50 -10.89
C LYS A 173 -24.50 3.29 -10.72
N ASP A 174 -25.41 3.40 -9.76
CA ASP A 174 -26.38 2.36 -9.39
C ASP A 174 -25.76 1.01 -8.96
N GLU A 175 -24.44 1.00 -8.68
CA GLU A 175 -23.76 -0.15 -8.06
C GLU A 175 -24.08 -0.20 -6.56
N ASP A 176 -24.44 -1.39 -6.07
CA ASP A 176 -24.59 -1.64 -4.64
C ASP A 176 -23.22 -1.62 -3.96
N PRO A 177 -22.98 -0.74 -2.96
CA PRO A 177 -21.73 -0.73 -2.23
C PRO A 177 -21.62 -1.87 -1.20
N ASN A 178 -22.73 -2.52 -0.87
CA ASN A 178 -22.78 -3.54 0.15
C ASN A 178 -22.24 -4.89 -0.33
N VAL A 179 -21.71 -5.64 0.61
CA VAL A 179 -21.29 -7.02 0.42
C VAL A 179 -21.90 -7.90 1.51
N SER A 180 -21.81 -9.22 1.37
CA SER A 180 -22.33 -10.15 2.36
C SER A 180 -21.59 -10.01 3.72
N VAL A 181 -22.29 -10.27 4.81
CA VAL A 181 -21.70 -10.30 6.16
C VAL A 181 -20.57 -11.33 6.26
N THR A 182 -20.68 -12.43 5.51
CA THR A 182 -19.61 -13.44 5.42
C THR A 182 -18.34 -12.83 4.80
N GLU A 183 -18.47 -12.11 3.69
CA GLU A 183 -17.32 -11.45 3.06
C GLU A 183 -16.66 -10.42 3.99
N LEU A 184 -17.44 -9.67 4.76
CA LEU A 184 -16.91 -8.74 5.76
C LEU A 184 -16.17 -9.49 6.86
N SER A 185 -16.75 -10.57 7.39
CA SER A 185 -16.12 -11.39 8.43
C SER A 185 -14.83 -12.03 7.96
N ASP A 186 -14.77 -12.53 6.73
CA ASP A 186 -13.59 -13.15 6.14
C ASP A 186 -12.43 -12.15 5.96
N ASN A 187 -12.76 -10.88 5.69
CA ASN A 187 -11.78 -9.81 5.56
C ASN A 187 -11.34 -9.20 6.90
N TRP A 188 -12.07 -9.48 7.99
CA TRP A 188 -11.73 -8.93 9.30
C TRP A 188 -10.38 -9.43 9.80
N VAL A 189 -9.51 -8.52 10.25
CA VAL A 189 -8.20 -8.85 10.82
C VAL A 189 -8.28 -8.73 12.34
N GLU A 190 -8.28 -9.88 13.03
CA GLU A 190 -8.41 -9.92 14.48
C GLU A 190 -7.23 -9.22 15.15
N GLY A 191 -7.52 -8.45 16.21
CA GLY A 191 -6.52 -7.70 16.97
C GLY A 191 -5.98 -6.44 16.30
N ALA A 192 -6.27 -6.19 15.02
CA ALA A 192 -5.83 -4.99 14.33
C ALA A 192 -6.70 -3.79 14.69
N SER A 193 -6.06 -2.64 14.99
CA SER A 193 -6.74 -1.35 15.16
C SER A 193 -6.97 -0.65 13.82
N VAL A 194 -6.09 -0.85 12.83
CA VAL A 194 -6.20 -0.25 11.50
C VAL A 194 -7.24 -1.02 10.69
N VAL A 195 -8.26 -0.32 10.20
CA VAL A 195 -9.29 -0.91 9.34
C VAL A 195 -9.20 -0.44 7.90
N TYR A 196 -8.53 0.69 7.64
CA TYR A 196 -8.29 1.17 6.29
C TYR A 196 -7.08 2.10 6.22
N ILE A 197 -6.29 1.98 5.16
CA ILE A 197 -5.21 2.89 4.78
C ILE A 197 -5.51 3.42 3.38
N GLY A 198 -5.38 4.72 3.18
CA GLY A 198 -5.61 5.33 1.87
C GLY A 198 -4.76 6.58 1.65
N MET A 199 -4.66 6.99 0.39
CA MET A 199 -3.86 8.16 0.02
C MET A 199 -4.55 9.06 -1.01
N THR A 200 -3.98 10.23 -1.23
CA THR A 200 -4.31 11.11 -2.33
C THR A 200 -3.09 11.88 -2.80
N THR A 201 -2.94 11.99 -4.11
CA THR A 201 -1.94 12.87 -4.75
C THR A 201 -2.50 14.26 -5.05
N THR A 202 -3.79 14.49 -4.80
CA THR A 202 -4.43 15.81 -4.91
C THR A 202 -4.51 16.46 -3.54
N THR A 203 -5.67 16.48 -2.89
CA THR A 203 -5.80 17.04 -1.54
C THR A 203 -6.55 16.10 -0.60
N LEU A 204 -6.09 16.00 0.64
CA LEU A 204 -6.78 15.27 1.71
C LEU A 204 -8.19 15.80 1.89
N HIS A 205 -8.39 17.13 1.79
CA HIS A 205 -9.71 17.74 1.85
C HIS A 205 -10.69 17.15 0.82
N LYS A 206 -10.30 17.12 -0.47
CA LYS A 206 -11.15 16.58 -1.54
C LYS A 206 -11.43 15.10 -1.32
N ARG A 207 -10.38 14.33 -1.00
CA ARG A 207 -10.45 12.88 -0.85
C ARG A 207 -11.31 12.46 0.34
N LEU A 208 -11.02 13.01 1.53
CA LEU A 208 -11.71 12.67 2.76
C LEU A 208 -13.15 13.22 2.79
N SER A 209 -13.40 14.44 2.26
CA SER A 209 -14.77 14.94 2.12
C SER A 209 -15.62 14.05 1.21
N ALA A 210 -15.06 13.56 0.08
CA ALA A 210 -15.75 12.61 -0.78
C ALA A 210 -16.02 11.28 -0.06
N TYR A 211 -15.05 10.79 0.73
CA TYR A 211 -15.19 9.56 1.51
C TYR A 211 -16.31 9.68 2.57
N MET A 212 -16.36 10.79 3.31
CA MET A 212 -17.42 11.04 4.28
C MET A 212 -18.80 11.14 3.61
N LYS A 213 -18.90 11.89 2.52
CA LYS A 213 -20.13 12.05 1.74
C LYS A 213 -20.62 10.72 1.15
N PHE A 214 -19.71 9.85 0.69
CA PHE A 214 -20.08 8.50 0.28
C PHE A 214 -20.72 7.73 1.44
N GLY A 215 -20.13 7.79 2.64
CA GLY A 215 -20.68 7.17 3.84
C GLY A 215 -22.02 7.78 4.32
N GLU A 216 -22.38 8.98 3.86
CA GLU A 216 -23.69 9.60 4.06
C GLU A 216 -24.75 9.13 3.04
N GLY A 217 -24.44 8.14 2.21
CA GLY A 217 -25.35 7.65 1.19
C GLY A 217 -25.35 8.46 -0.12
N ARG A 218 -24.45 9.45 -0.28
CA ARG A 218 -24.41 10.26 -1.50
C ARG A 218 -23.81 9.47 -2.67
N LYS A 219 -24.36 9.65 -3.87
CA LYS A 219 -23.93 9.02 -5.12
C LYS A 219 -22.55 9.56 -5.60
N ILE A 220 -21.51 9.28 -4.84
CA ILE A 220 -20.12 9.73 -5.09
C ILE A 220 -19.23 8.50 -5.28
N GLY A 221 -18.37 8.49 -6.31
CA GLY A 221 -17.47 7.39 -6.58
C GLY A 221 -16.35 7.29 -5.54
N HIS A 222 -16.49 6.37 -4.60
CA HIS A 222 -15.48 6.05 -3.61
C HIS A 222 -15.49 4.55 -3.28
N LYS A 223 -14.84 3.74 -4.13
CA LYS A 223 -14.79 2.26 -3.92
C LYS A 223 -13.82 1.85 -2.82
N GLY A 224 -12.75 2.61 -2.60
CA GLY A 224 -11.75 2.31 -1.56
C GLY A 224 -12.33 2.48 -0.16
N GLY A 225 -12.12 1.49 0.70
CA GLY A 225 -12.57 1.54 2.09
C GLY A 225 -14.09 1.43 2.29
N ARG A 226 -14.84 0.96 1.29
CA ARG A 226 -16.31 0.88 1.38
C ARG A 226 -16.82 -0.02 2.49
N TYR A 227 -16.07 -1.05 2.89
CA TYR A 227 -16.47 -2.00 3.93
C TYR A 227 -16.68 -1.37 5.29
N ILE A 228 -15.99 -0.27 5.62
CA ILE A 228 -16.17 0.37 6.91
C ILE A 228 -17.60 0.89 7.12
N TRP A 229 -18.33 1.21 6.03
CA TRP A 229 -19.68 1.72 6.10
C TRP A 229 -20.74 0.65 6.43
N GLN A 230 -20.33 -0.63 6.45
CA GLN A 230 -21.11 -1.74 6.95
C GLN A 230 -20.71 -2.18 8.38
N LEU A 231 -19.78 -1.47 9.05
CA LEU A 231 -19.55 -1.64 10.48
C LEU A 231 -20.62 -0.89 11.27
N ALA A 232 -21.22 -1.53 12.28
CA ALA A 232 -22.25 -0.89 13.11
C ALA A 232 -21.71 0.34 13.85
N ASP A 233 -20.41 0.32 14.19
CA ASP A 233 -19.72 1.42 14.89
C ASP A 233 -18.91 2.34 13.94
N HIS A 234 -19.25 2.39 12.63
CA HIS A 234 -18.51 3.19 11.64
C HIS A 234 -18.42 4.69 11.98
N GLU A 235 -19.42 5.25 12.67
CA GLU A 235 -19.43 6.66 13.11
C GLU A 235 -18.36 6.97 14.17
N ASP A 236 -17.96 5.97 14.95
CA ASP A 236 -16.98 6.10 16.04
C ASP A 236 -15.56 5.77 15.58
N LEU A 237 -15.38 5.31 14.34
CA LEU A 237 -14.04 5.09 13.76
C LEU A 237 -13.28 6.40 13.71
N ILE A 238 -11.98 6.31 14.00
CA ILE A 238 -11.10 7.47 14.08
C ILE A 238 -10.37 7.64 12.75
N VAL A 239 -10.39 8.84 12.20
CA VAL A 239 -9.61 9.21 11.02
C VAL A 239 -8.43 10.06 11.45
N CYS A 240 -7.23 9.65 11.04
CA CYS A 240 -6.01 10.45 11.15
C CYS A 240 -5.34 10.56 9.78
N TRP A 241 -4.51 11.57 9.59
CA TRP A 241 -3.83 11.82 8.32
C TRP A 241 -2.44 12.38 8.53
N LYS A 242 -1.60 12.20 7.52
CA LYS A 242 -0.27 12.80 7.42
C LYS A 242 -0.21 13.61 6.12
N GLU A 243 0.14 14.87 6.24
CA GLU A 243 0.36 15.78 5.12
C GLU A 243 1.69 15.48 4.46
N MET A 244 1.71 15.44 3.13
CA MET A 244 2.89 15.12 2.34
C MET A 244 2.99 16.03 1.11
N PRO A 245 3.13 17.35 1.27
CA PRO A 245 3.12 18.30 0.16
C PRO A 245 4.29 18.08 -0.82
N ASN A 246 5.45 17.63 -0.33
CA ASN A 246 6.67 17.41 -1.10
C ASN A 246 7.08 15.92 -1.15
N GLY A 247 6.25 15.01 -0.61
CA GLY A 247 6.53 13.59 -0.55
C GLY A 247 5.78 12.78 -1.60
N SER A 248 5.95 11.47 -1.55
CA SER A 248 5.20 10.51 -2.36
C SER A 248 4.14 9.80 -1.49
N PRO A 249 2.88 10.29 -1.44
CA PRO A 249 1.82 9.63 -0.67
C PRO A 249 1.61 8.17 -1.09
N LYS A 250 1.80 7.88 -2.38
CA LYS A 250 1.62 6.54 -2.91
C LYS A 250 2.67 5.55 -2.41
N GLU A 251 3.94 5.96 -2.38
CA GLU A 251 5.01 5.11 -1.85
C GLU A 251 4.80 4.88 -0.36
N TYR A 252 4.42 5.92 0.38
CA TYR A 252 4.16 5.80 1.81
C TYR A 252 2.94 4.92 2.14
N GLU A 253 1.84 5.03 1.37
CA GLU A 253 0.69 4.12 1.48
C GLU A 253 1.11 2.67 1.24
N THR A 254 1.91 2.43 0.20
CA THR A 254 2.42 1.09 -0.14
C THR A 254 3.25 0.52 1.00
N GLU A 255 4.16 1.31 1.59
CA GLU A 255 4.98 0.87 2.73
C GLU A 255 4.14 0.58 3.98
N LEU A 256 3.14 1.42 4.28
CA LEU A 256 2.22 1.19 5.40
C LEU A 256 1.42 -0.10 5.22
N ILE A 257 0.90 -0.36 4.01
CA ILE A 257 0.15 -1.60 3.72
C ILE A 257 1.08 -2.81 3.80
N LEU A 258 2.32 -2.70 3.31
CA LEU A 258 3.30 -3.76 3.39
C LEU A 258 3.68 -4.08 4.84
N ASP A 259 3.97 -3.05 5.64
CA ASP A 259 4.27 -3.20 7.07
C ASP A 259 3.08 -3.85 7.82
N PHE A 260 1.87 -3.38 7.55
CA PHE A 260 0.67 -3.99 8.13
C PHE A 260 0.56 -5.48 7.76
N LYS A 261 0.77 -5.84 6.48
CA LYS A 261 0.74 -7.23 6.01
C LYS A 261 1.79 -8.09 6.73
N ASN A 262 2.99 -7.57 6.91
CA ASN A 262 4.07 -8.27 7.61
C ASN A 262 3.71 -8.56 9.10
N LYS A 263 3.03 -7.63 9.76
CA LYS A 263 2.57 -7.75 11.15
C LYS A 263 1.33 -8.64 11.32
N HIS A 264 0.55 -8.87 10.26
CA HIS A 264 -0.77 -9.53 10.32
C HIS A 264 -0.89 -10.73 9.35
N GLY A 265 0.18 -11.53 9.21
CA GLY A 265 0.12 -12.79 8.45
C GLY A 265 -0.21 -12.60 6.97
N ASN A 266 0.32 -11.58 6.35
CA ASN A 266 0.11 -11.18 4.95
C ASN A 266 -1.34 -10.75 4.61
N ARG A 267 -2.12 -10.39 5.63
CA ARG A 267 -3.48 -9.85 5.46
C ARG A 267 -3.44 -8.33 5.35
N ARG A 268 -4.29 -7.76 4.51
CA ARG A 268 -4.48 -6.31 4.40
C ARG A 268 -5.38 -5.79 5.52
N PRO A 269 -5.36 -4.46 5.80
CA PRO A 269 -6.41 -3.85 6.61
C PRO A 269 -7.80 -4.19 6.07
N PHE A 270 -8.76 -4.36 6.95
CA PHE A 270 -10.12 -4.86 6.67
C PHE A 270 -10.77 -4.31 5.40
N ALA A 271 -10.65 -3.02 5.15
CA ALA A 271 -11.29 -2.36 4.02
C ALA A 271 -10.36 -2.04 2.84
N ASN A 272 -9.10 -2.49 2.85
CA ASN A 272 -8.19 -2.41 1.71
C ASN A 272 -8.41 -3.60 0.76
N LEU A 273 -9.15 -3.38 -0.32
CA LEU A 273 -9.58 -4.43 -1.26
C LEU A 273 -8.56 -4.71 -2.36
N GLN A 274 -7.62 -3.78 -2.59
CA GLN A 274 -6.58 -3.87 -3.62
C GLN A 274 -5.28 -3.27 -3.05
N ASP A 275 -4.14 -3.73 -3.59
CA ASP A 275 -2.82 -3.11 -3.35
C ASP A 275 -2.64 -1.89 -4.23
#